data_6b35e808c5c6d4b8ef57fd1829538748
#
_entry.id   6b35e808c5c6d4b8ef57fd1829538748
#
_cell.length_a   1.000
_cell.length_b   1.000
_cell.length_c   1.000
_cell.angle_alpha   90.00
_cell.angle_beta   90.00
_cell.angle_gamma   90.00
#
_symmetry.space_group_name_H-M   'P 1'
#
loop_
_entity.id
_entity.type
_entity.pdbx_description
1 polymer ?
#
loop_
_entity_poly.entity_id
_entity_poly.type
_entity_poly.pdbx_seq_one_letter_code
_entity_poly.pdbx_strand_id
1 'polypeptide(L)'
;MNVLFISPHFPSHFYHFCAELKALGANVLGVGDAPYESIGENCRTALTEYYKVGSLEDYDAVHRAAAFFIHKYGRIDFVESQNEYWLATEAKLREDFNVKTGFRPANLEAVKYKSRMKAGYERAGVKTARYLVVEGLGAASGAALRRFARECGYPLIAKPDNGVGAANTYKIDSSAALKDFIASKPESVPYIIE
;
A
#
# COMPACT_ATOMS: atom_id res chain seq x y z
N MET A 1 1.66 -1.17 25.44
CA MET A 1 2.02 -1.33 24.01
C MET A 1 1.74 -0.03 23.29
N ASN A 2 2.70 0.51 22.54
CA ASN A 2 2.59 1.77 21.82
C ASN A 2 2.47 1.49 20.33
N VAL A 3 1.37 1.91 19.71
CA VAL A 3 1.10 1.75 18.27
C VAL A 3 1.08 3.13 17.63
N LEU A 4 2.01 3.39 16.73
CA LEU A 4 2.00 4.58 15.87
C LEU A 4 1.06 4.30 14.70
N PHE A 5 -0.01 5.07 14.56
CA PHE A 5 -0.99 4.89 13.49
C PHE A 5 -0.98 6.09 12.54
N ILE A 6 -0.58 5.84 11.27
CA ILE A 6 -0.49 6.86 10.23
C ILE A 6 -1.85 7.00 9.55
N SER A 7 -2.31 8.24 9.37
CA SER A 7 -3.58 8.57 8.71
C SER A 7 -4.82 7.91 9.35
N PRO A 8 -5.05 8.03 10.68
CA PRO A 8 -6.18 7.37 11.33
C PRO A 8 -7.55 7.90 10.87
N HIS A 9 -7.58 9.06 10.22
CA HIS A 9 -8.77 9.77 9.77
C HIS A 9 -9.18 9.44 8.33
N PHE A 10 -8.29 8.82 7.54
CA PHE A 10 -8.58 8.50 6.13
C PHE A 10 -8.04 7.13 5.71
N PRO A 11 -8.88 6.29 5.10
CA PRO A 11 -10.34 6.41 4.93
C PRO A 11 -11.12 6.59 6.24
N SER A 12 -12.28 7.26 6.18
CA SER A 12 -13.01 7.71 7.38
C SER A 12 -13.42 6.60 8.35
N HIS A 13 -13.47 5.35 7.92
CA HIS A 13 -13.78 4.18 8.76
C HIS A 13 -12.53 3.53 9.40
N PHE A 14 -11.31 4.00 9.11
CA PHE A 14 -10.08 3.38 9.65
C PHE A 14 -9.90 3.62 11.16
N TYR A 15 -10.60 4.58 11.74
CA TYR A 15 -10.64 4.74 13.19
C TYR A 15 -11.10 3.48 13.93
N HIS A 16 -11.84 2.56 13.28
CA HIS A 16 -12.23 1.29 13.89
C HIS A 16 -11.02 0.45 14.30
N PHE A 17 -9.95 0.43 13.50
CA PHE A 17 -8.70 -0.23 13.88
C PHE A 17 -8.10 0.40 15.13
N CYS A 18 -8.11 1.74 15.20
CA CYS A 18 -7.63 2.48 16.36
C CYS A 18 -8.48 2.18 17.62
N ALA A 19 -9.80 2.13 17.47
CA ALA A 19 -10.71 1.84 18.56
C ALA A 19 -10.49 0.43 19.15
N GLU A 20 -10.34 -0.57 18.30
CA GLU A 20 -10.08 -1.95 18.73
C GLU A 20 -8.70 -2.07 19.40
N LEU A 21 -7.67 -1.45 18.84
CA LEU A 21 -6.34 -1.41 19.47
C LEU A 21 -6.38 -0.78 20.85
N LYS A 22 -7.13 0.33 21.01
CA LYS A 22 -7.31 1.00 22.29
C LYS A 22 -8.09 0.14 23.28
N ALA A 23 -9.14 -0.55 22.83
CA ALA A 23 -9.92 -1.48 23.66
C ALA A 23 -9.06 -2.63 24.18
N LEU A 24 -8.05 -3.06 23.42
CA LEU A 24 -7.04 -4.04 23.82
C LEU A 24 -5.94 -3.46 24.73
N GLY A 25 -6.06 -2.20 25.17
CA GLY A 25 -5.13 -1.56 26.09
C GLY A 25 -3.87 -0.96 25.44
N ALA A 26 -3.86 -0.76 24.12
CA ALA A 26 -2.76 -0.09 23.46
C ALA A 26 -2.86 1.43 23.60
N ASN A 27 -1.72 2.11 23.70
CA ASN A 27 -1.61 3.54 23.42
C ASN A 27 -1.62 3.71 21.88
N VAL A 28 -2.69 4.25 21.33
CA VAL A 28 -2.82 4.51 19.90
C VAL A 28 -2.43 5.94 19.61
N LEU A 29 -1.26 6.12 19.00
CA LEU A 29 -0.58 7.39 18.78
C LEU A 29 -0.76 7.78 17.31
N GLY A 30 -1.74 8.63 17.02
CA GLY A 30 -2.12 8.99 15.66
C GLY A 30 -1.23 10.08 15.07
N VAL A 31 -0.76 9.90 13.83
CA VAL A 31 -0.14 10.95 13.02
C VAL A 31 -1.00 11.22 11.78
N GLY A 32 -1.35 12.47 11.57
CA GLY A 32 -2.16 12.87 10.41
C GLY A 32 -1.90 14.31 10.01
N ASP A 33 -2.38 14.70 8.83
CA ASP A 33 -2.25 16.04 8.28
C ASP A 33 -3.54 16.87 8.35
N ALA A 34 -4.66 16.23 8.73
CA ALA A 34 -5.91 16.93 8.97
C ALA A 34 -5.90 17.69 10.32
N PRO A 35 -6.57 18.85 10.45
CA PRO A 35 -6.78 19.49 11.74
C PRO A 35 -7.51 18.58 12.72
N TYR A 36 -7.12 18.63 14.01
CA TYR A 36 -7.70 17.78 15.05
C TYR A 36 -9.22 17.89 15.14
N GLU A 37 -9.76 19.08 14.94
CA GLU A 37 -11.20 19.35 14.98
C GLU A 37 -11.96 18.70 13.82
N SER A 38 -11.27 18.41 12.70
CA SER A 38 -11.87 17.86 11.47
C SER A 38 -11.83 16.33 11.37
N ILE A 39 -11.05 15.63 12.21
CA ILE A 39 -10.89 14.17 12.12
C ILE A 39 -12.08 13.36 12.67
N GLY A 40 -13.16 14.00 13.04
CA GLY A 40 -14.37 13.35 13.58
C GLY A 40 -14.21 12.86 15.04
N GLU A 41 -15.29 12.89 15.80
CA GLU A 41 -15.28 12.54 17.22
C GLU A 41 -14.88 11.09 17.48
N ASN A 42 -15.39 10.16 16.67
CA ASN A 42 -15.07 8.73 16.81
C ASN A 42 -13.57 8.46 16.60
N CYS A 43 -12.94 9.16 15.66
CA CYS A 43 -11.50 9.05 15.46
C CYS A 43 -10.74 9.64 16.65
N ARG A 44 -11.13 10.83 17.14
CA ARG A 44 -10.48 11.46 18.29
C ARG A 44 -10.54 10.57 19.53
N THR A 45 -11.71 9.98 19.81
CA THR A 45 -11.89 9.10 20.98
C THR A 45 -11.16 7.78 20.87
N ALA A 46 -10.93 7.29 19.64
CA ALA A 46 -10.16 6.08 19.37
C ALA A 46 -8.65 6.25 19.58
N LEU A 47 -8.13 7.49 19.59
CA LEU A 47 -6.72 7.76 19.78
C LEU A 47 -6.39 8.05 21.25
N THR A 48 -5.16 7.74 21.65
CA THR A 48 -4.58 8.19 22.91
C THR A 48 -4.08 9.63 22.78
N GLU A 49 -3.42 9.91 21.67
CA GLU A 49 -2.98 11.25 21.30
C GLU A 49 -2.88 11.37 19.77
N TYR A 50 -3.02 12.60 19.28
CA TYR A 50 -2.90 12.92 17.86
C TYR A 50 -1.84 13.99 17.62
N TYR A 51 -0.92 13.72 16.70
CA TYR A 51 0.09 14.68 16.26
C TYR A 51 -0.21 15.11 14.83
N LYS A 52 -0.49 16.40 14.64
CA LYS A 52 -0.72 16.98 13.33
C LYS A 52 0.60 17.33 12.66
N VAL A 53 0.84 16.82 11.45
CA VAL A 53 1.93 17.24 10.56
C VAL A 53 1.41 18.17 9.46
N GLY A 54 2.29 18.83 8.73
CA GLY A 54 1.91 19.67 7.58
C GLY A 54 1.45 18.85 6.37
N SER A 55 2.12 17.72 6.14
CA SER A 55 1.79 16.73 5.11
C SER A 55 2.33 15.36 5.56
N LEU A 56 1.55 14.31 5.37
CA LEU A 56 2.01 12.93 5.57
C LEU A 56 3.00 12.46 4.48
N GLU A 57 3.09 13.17 3.36
CA GLU A 57 4.10 12.96 2.30
C GLU A 57 5.50 13.46 2.73
N ASP A 58 5.57 14.39 3.70
CA ASP A 58 6.82 14.83 4.29
C ASP A 58 7.28 13.81 5.33
N TYR A 59 8.16 12.90 4.88
CA TYR A 59 8.71 11.87 5.76
C TYR A 59 9.38 12.45 7.01
N ASP A 60 10.11 13.54 6.89
CA ASP A 60 10.83 14.14 8.02
C ASP A 60 9.85 14.71 9.07
N ALA A 61 8.68 15.22 8.63
CA ALA A 61 7.63 15.64 9.55
C ALA A 61 7.03 14.44 10.29
N VAL A 62 6.75 13.34 9.61
CA VAL A 62 6.24 12.10 10.22
C VAL A 62 7.27 11.48 11.16
N HIS A 63 8.56 11.48 10.78
CA HIS A 63 9.67 11.01 11.61
C HIS A 63 9.77 11.81 12.92
N ARG A 64 9.68 13.16 12.86
CA ARG A 64 9.66 14.02 14.05
C ARG A 64 8.45 13.74 14.95
N ALA A 65 7.28 13.47 14.37
CA ALA A 65 6.09 13.09 15.15
C ALA A 65 6.31 11.74 15.88
N ALA A 66 6.92 10.76 15.21
CA ALA A 66 7.27 9.49 15.84
C ALA A 66 8.29 9.68 16.97
N ALA A 67 9.32 10.50 16.78
CA ALA A 67 10.31 10.84 17.82
C ALA A 67 9.68 11.54 19.02
N PHE A 68 8.72 12.45 18.80
CA PHE A 68 7.93 13.08 19.87
C PHE A 68 7.18 12.03 20.70
N PHE A 69 6.50 11.10 20.07
CA PHE A 69 5.78 10.04 20.77
C PHE A 69 6.72 9.10 21.53
N ILE A 70 7.88 8.77 20.96
CA ILE A 70 8.90 7.97 21.64
C ILE A 70 9.38 8.69 22.91
N HIS A 71 9.62 10.00 22.84
CA HIS A 71 10.02 10.80 24.02
C HIS A 71 8.95 10.76 25.10
N LYS A 72 7.67 10.83 24.74
CA LYS A 72 6.56 10.93 25.69
C LYS A 72 6.08 9.59 26.24
N TYR A 73 6.01 8.56 25.38
CA TYR A 73 5.39 7.27 25.70
C TYR A 73 6.39 6.12 25.75
N GLY A 74 7.64 6.37 25.40
CA GLY A 74 8.65 5.33 25.27
C GLY A 74 8.60 4.66 23.88
N ARG A 75 9.25 3.52 23.77
CA ARG A 75 9.42 2.78 22.51
C ARG A 75 8.10 2.51 21.81
N ILE A 76 8.10 2.70 20.49
CA ILE A 76 7.02 2.24 19.62
C ILE A 76 7.18 0.73 19.34
N ASP A 77 6.11 -0.03 19.55
CA ASP A 77 6.06 -1.47 19.34
C ASP A 77 5.57 -1.81 17.92
N PHE A 78 4.63 -1.02 17.37
CA PHE A 78 4.06 -1.19 16.03
C PHE A 78 3.94 0.14 15.30
N VAL A 79 4.12 0.11 13.99
CA VAL A 79 3.81 1.21 13.08
C VAL A 79 2.83 0.69 12.06
N GLU A 80 1.65 1.27 11.96
CA GLU A 80 0.55 0.78 11.13
C GLU A 80 -0.23 1.93 10.48
N SER A 81 -0.89 1.66 9.35
CA SER A 81 -1.86 2.56 8.72
C SER A 81 -3.08 1.81 8.20
N GLN A 82 -2.95 0.49 7.99
CA GLN A 82 -3.91 -0.35 7.27
C GLN A 82 -4.16 0.15 5.83
N ASN A 83 -3.24 0.95 5.29
CA ASN A 83 -3.34 1.54 3.97
C ASN A 83 -2.07 1.28 3.15
N GLU A 84 -2.23 0.55 2.04
CA GLU A 84 -1.13 0.19 1.13
C GLU A 84 -0.31 1.41 0.66
N TYR A 85 -0.92 2.59 0.61
CA TYR A 85 -0.25 3.84 0.23
C TYR A 85 0.94 4.17 1.16
N TRP A 86 0.78 3.94 2.46
CA TRP A 86 1.78 4.29 3.48
C TRP A 86 2.82 3.21 3.78
N LEU A 87 2.77 2.06 3.12
CA LEU A 87 3.69 0.94 3.38
C LEU A 87 5.18 1.32 3.34
N ALA A 88 5.57 2.23 2.44
CA ALA A 88 6.96 2.67 2.35
C ALA A 88 7.37 3.55 3.55
N THR A 89 6.50 4.46 3.97
CA THR A 89 6.69 5.31 5.14
C THR A 89 6.75 4.47 6.41
N GLU A 90 5.83 3.51 6.57
CA GLU A 90 5.85 2.56 7.69
C GLU A 90 7.14 1.75 7.74
N ALA A 91 7.55 1.17 6.62
CA ALA A 91 8.76 0.36 6.55
C ALA A 91 10.00 1.15 6.94
N LYS A 92 10.11 2.39 6.48
CA LYS A 92 11.23 3.28 6.81
C LYS A 92 11.22 3.69 8.28
N LEU A 93 10.06 4.03 8.86
CA LEU A 93 9.94 4.31 10.30
C LEU A 93 10.31 3.09 11.16
N ARG A 94 9.91 1.88 10.74
CA ARG A 94 10.30 0.64 11.44
C ARG A 94 11.81 0.42 11.42
N GLU A 95 12.49 0.80 10.35
CA GLU A 95 13.93 0.74 10.25
C GLU A 95 14.60 1.80 11.14
N ASP A 96 14.23 3.07 10.98
CA ASP A 96 14.84 4.21 11.68
C ASP A 96 14.69 4.11 13.21
N PHE A 97 13.54 3.64 13.70
CA PHE A 97 13.26 3.48 15.14
C PHE A 97 13.44 2.05 15.65
N ASN A 98 14.01 1.17 14.82
CA ASN A 98 14.25 -0.24 15.18
C ASN A 98 13.00 -0.97 15.73
N VAL A 99 11.84 -0.70 15.14
CA VAL A 99 10.61 -1.44 15.41
C VAL A 99 10.72 -2.85 14.84
N LYS A 100 10.49 -3.87 15.64
CA LYS A 100 10.77 -5.28 15.26
C LYS A 100 9.67 -5.94 14.46
N THR A 101 8.48 -5.37 14.43
CA THR A 101 7.29 -5.91 13.77
C THR A 101 7.11 -5.31 12.37
N GLY A 102 6.52 -6.10 11.46
CA GLY A 102 6.17 -5.65 10.12
C GLY A 102 7.34 -5.60 9.12
N PHE A 103 7.02 -5.15 7.91
CA PHE A 103 7.99 -5.10 6.81
C PHE A 103 8.94 -3.90 6.97
N ARG A 104 10.18 -4.11 6.55
CA ARG A 104 11.23 -3.08 6.43
C ARG A 104 11.50 -2.79 4.95
N PRO A 105 12.24 -1.70 4.61
CA PRO A 105 12.53 -1.36 3.21
C PRO A 105 13.11 -2.53 2.41
N ALA A 106 14.01 -3.31 3.00
CA ALA A 106 14.68 -4.44 2.34
C ALA A 106 13.73 -5.56 1.86
N ASN A 107 12.55 -5.70 2.47
CA ASN A 107 11.57 -6.75 2.10
C ASN A 107 10.22 -6.18 1.63
N LEU A 108 10.14 -4.87 1.44
CA LEU A 108 8.89 -4.20 1.05
C LEU A 108 8.42 -4.58 -0.36
N GLU A 109 9.34 -4.76 -1.30
CA GLU A 109 9.00 -5.14 -2.68
C GLU A 109 8.19 -6.44 -2.77
N ALA A 110 8.46 -7.39 -1.87
CA ALA A 110 7.77 -8.68 -1.84
C ALA A 110 6.26 -8.56 -1.59
N VAL A 111 5.80 -7.44 -1.02
CA VAL A 111 4.38 -7.20 -0.68
C VAL A 111 3.79 -5.98 -1.40
N LYS A 112 4.60 -5.19 -2.08
CA LYS A 112 4.16 -3.99 -2.80
C LYS A 112 3.98 -4.24 -4.29
N TYR A 113 4.82 -5.10 -4.90
CA TYR A 113 4.72 -5.44 -6.31
C TYR A 113 3.93 -6.76 -6.49
N LYS A 114 2.86 -6.71 -7.29
CA LYS A 114 1.98 -7.88 -7.52
C LYS A 114 2.72 -9.06 -8.14
N SER A 115 3.67 -8.79 -9.03
CA SER A 115 4.56 -9.79 -9.61
C SER A 115 5.46 -10.47 -8.56
N ARG A 116 5.99 -9.68 -7.59
CA ARG A 116 6.80 -10.20 -6.49
C ARG A 116 5.97 -11.04 -5.51
N MET A 117 4.74 -10.59 -5.22
CA MET A 117 3.79 -11.38 -4.42
C MET A 117 3.50 -12.72 -5.07
N LYS A 118 3.21 -12.75 -6.39
CA LYS A 118 2.96 -14.00 -7.13
C LYS A 118 4.16 -14.94 -7.11
N ALA A 119 5.37 -14.42 -7.33
CA ALA A 119 6.58 -15.21 -7.18
C ALA A 119 6.76 -15.78 -5.75
N GLY A 120 6.30 -15.07 -4.73
CA GLY A 120 6.25 -15.56 -3.36
C GLY A 120 5.25 -16.71 -3.19
N TYR A 121 4.05 -16.57 -3.74
CA TYR A 121 3.02 -17.62 -3.72
C TYR A 121 3.46 -18.89 -4.46
N GLU A 122 4.07 -18.75 -5.63
CA GLU A 122 4.62 -19.87 -6.40
C GLU A 122 5.67 -20.66 -5.61
N ARG A 123 6.62 -19.96 -4.93
CA ARG A 123 7.60 -20.61 -4.05
C ARG A 123 6.96 -21.33 -2.87
N ALA A 124 5.82 -20.85 -2.39
CA ALA A 124 5.05 -21.46 -1.31
C ALA A 124 4.10 -22.57 -1.79
N GLY A 125 4.08 -22.91 -3.10
CA GLY A 125 3.17 -23.89 -3.68
C GLY A 125 1.71 -23.43 -3.76
N VAL A 126 1.44 -22.13 -3.58
CA VAL A 126 0.10 -21.57 -3.69
C VAL A 126 -0.22 -21.24 -5.15
N LYS A 127 -1.29 -21.83 -5.66
CA LYS A 127 -1.73 -21.59 -7.04
C LYS A 127 -2.23 -20.15 -7.22
N THR A 128 -1.74 -19.49 -8.27
CA THR A 128 -2.21 -18.16 -8.69
C THR A 128 -2.69 -18.22 -10.15
N ALA A 129 -3.44 -17.19 -10.58
CA ALA A 129 -3.73 -17.02 -11.99
C ALA A 129 -2.42 -16.91 -12.78
N ARG A 130 -2.39 -17.46 -14.00
CA ARG A 130 -1.28 -17.21 -14.95
C ARG A 130 -1.16 -15.72 -15.17
N TYR A 131 0.05 -15.22 -15.31
CA TYR A 131 0.30 -13.80 -15.50
C TYR A 131 1.47 -13.53 -16.43
N LEU A 132 1.47 -12.33 -16.98
CA LEU A 132 2.56 -11.75 -17.75
C LEU A 132 2.86 -10.37 -17.20
N VAL A 133 4.11 -10.10 -16.89
CA VAL A 133 4.57 -8.74 -16.54
C VAL A 133 5.14 -8.09 -17.80
N VAL A 134 4.75 -6.85 -18.06
CA VAL A 134 5.29 -6.03 -19.13
C VAL A 134 5.82 -4.72 -18.54
N GLU A 135 7.08 -4.42 -18.78
CA GLU A 135 7.76 -3.23 -18.25
C GLU A 135 7.29 -1.93 -18.93
N GLY A 136 6.53 -2.05 -19.99
CA GLY A 136 5.93 -0.96 -20.75
C GLY A 136 5.14 -1.52 -21.94
N LEU A 137 4.48 -0.66 -22.71
CA LEU A 137 3.60 -1.09 -23.79
C LEU A 137 4.14 -0.78 -25.21
N GLY A 138 5.45 -0.92 -25.41
CA GLY A 138 6.07 -0.88 -26.73
C GLY A 138 5.76 -2.08 -27.60
N ALA A 139 6.29 -2.09 -28.84
CA ALA A 139 6.01 -3.13 -29.85
C ALA A 139 6.29 -4.57 -29.38
N ALA A 140 7.40 -4.78 -28.66
CA ALA A 140 7.77 -6.10 -28.13
C ALA A 140 6.78 -6.59 -27.07
N SER A 141 6.39 -5.72 -26.15
CA SER A 141 5.38 -6.01 -25.12
C SER A 141 4.02 -6.30 -25.75
N GLY A 142 3.63 -5.57 -26.80
CA GLY A 142 2.40 -5.80 -27.53
C GLY A 142 2.36 -7.18 -28.22
N ALA A 143 3.49 -7.67 -28.72
CA ALA A 143 3.58 -9.03 -29.27
C ALA A 143 3.45 -10.09 -28.19
N ALA A 144 4.11 -9.92 -27.04
CA ALA A 144 4.01 -10.82 -25.90
C ALA A 144 2.59 -10.88 -25.32
N LEU A 145 1.92 -9.71 -25.19
CA LEU A 145 0.53 -9.62 -24.74
C LEU A 145 -0.44 -10.35 -25.69
N ARG A 146 -0.30 -10.18 -26.99
CA ARG A 146 -1.14 -10.90 -27.96
C ARG A 146 -0.92 -12.41 -27.90
N ARG A 147 0.31 -12.88 -27.67
CA ARG A 147 0.60 -14.30 -27.46
C ARG A 147 -0.07 -14.79 -26.17
N PHE A 148 0.12 -14.09 -25.07
CA PHE A 148 -0.48 -14.43 -23.78
C PHE A 148 -2.02 -14.51 -23.86
N ALA A 149 -2.65 -13.55 -24.55
CA ALA A 149 -4.10 -13.56 -24.78
C ALA A 149 -4.59 -14.77 -25.59
N ARG A 150 -3.81 -15.25 -26.58
CA ARG A 150 -4.15 -16.49 -27.33
C ARG A 150 -4.04 -17.73 -26.44
N GLU A 151 -3.08 -17.76 -25.51
CA GLU A 151 -2.85 -18.90 -24.62
C GLU A 151 -3.84 -18.96 -23.45
N CYS A 152 -4.26 -17.80 -22.92
CA CYS A 152 -5.12 -17.71 -21.74
C CYS A 152 -6.60 -17.53 -22.09
N GLY A 153 -6.89 -16.93 -23.24
CA GLY A 153 -8.25 -16.48 -23.60
C GLY A 153 -8.60 -15.14 -22.96
N TYR A 154 -9.84 -14.74 -23.14
CA TYR A 154 -10.43 -13.54 -22.56
C TYR A 154 -11.51 -13.92 -21.53
N PRO A 155 -11.84 -13.06 -20.54
CA PRO A 155 -11.27 -11.74 -20.30
C PRO A 155 -9.87 -11.80 -19.67
N LEU A 156 -9.06 -10.77 -19.91
CA LEU A 156 -7.82 -10.51 -19.18
C LEU A 156 -8.00 -9.30 -18.28
N ILE A 157 -7.27 -9.27 -17.18
CA ILE A 157 -7.20 -8.11 -16.30
C ILE A 157 -5.80 -7.51 -16.35
N ALA A 158 -5.70 -6.26 -16.75
CA ALA A 158 -4.46 -5.49 -16.74
C ALA A 158 -4.46 -4.50 -15.58
N LYS A 159 -3.43 -4.51 -14.77
CA LYS A 159 -3.29 -3.60 -13.62
C LYS A 159 -1.83 -3.18 -13.44
N PRO A 160 -1.54 -1.97 -12.94
CA PRO A 160 -0.17 -1.59 -12.60
C PRO A 160 0.44 -2.60 -11.64
N ASP A 161 1.69 -3.00 -11.87
CA ASP A 161 2.39 -3.94 -10.99
C ASP A 161 2.57 -3.35 -9.58
N ASN A 162 2.85 -2.04 -9.51
CA ASN A 162 2.87 -1.26 -8.29
C ASN A 162 1.75 -0.21 -8.33
N GLY A 163 0.63 -0.45 -7.64
CA GLY A 163 -0.51 0.46 -7.59
C GLY A 163 -1.49 0.06 -6.49
N VAL A 164 -2.25 1.02 -6.00
CA VAL A 164 -3.19 0.88 -4.87
C VAL A 164 -4.62 1.17 -5.31
N GLY A 165 -5.60 0.64 -4.57
CA GLY A 165 -7.01 0.99 -4.70
C GLY A 165 -7.64 0.66 -6.06
N ALA A 166 -7.15 -0.36 -6.78
CA ALA A 166 -7.61 -0.75 -8.12
C ALA A 166 -7.51 0.35 -9.19
N ALA A 167 -6.79 1.44 -8.91
CA ALA A 167 -6.54 2.51 -9.87
C ALA A 167 -5.84 1.96 -11.12
N ASN A 168 -6.27 2.42 -12.30
CA ASN A 168 -5.73 1.98 -13.59
C ASN A 168 -5.82 0.46 -13.85
N THR A 169 -6.83 -0.19 -13.28
CA THR A 169 -7.17 -1.58 -13.57
C THR A 169 -8.14 -1.65 -14.73
N TYR A 170 -7.85 -2.49 -15.72
CA TYR A 170 -8.60 -2.61 -16.97
C TYR A 170 -9.01 -4.05 -17.21
N LYS A 171 -10.29 -4.25 -17.55
CA LYS A 171 -10.80 -5.51 -18.06
C LYS A 171 -10.71 -5.49 -19.60
N ILE A 172 -10.09 -6.50 -20.17
CA ILE A 172 -9.83 -6.63 -21.61
C ILE A 172 -10.61 -7.85 -22.08
N ASP A 173 -11.74 -7.62 -22.76
CA ASP A 173 -12.69 -8.67 -23.14
C ASP A 173 -12.46 -9.23 -24.56
N SER A 174 -11.61 -8.60 -25.37
CA SER A 174 -11.43 -8.96 -26.77
C SER A 174 -10.07 -8.53 -27.31
N SER A 175 -9.72 -9.03 -28.50
CA SER A 175 -8.51 -8.62 -29.22
C SER A 175 -8.54 -7.14 -29.64
N ALA A 176 -9.73 -6.57 -29.89
CA ALA A 176 -9.90 -5.15 -30.16
C ALA A 176 -9.59 -4.32 -28.90
N ALA A 177 -10.19 -4.67 -27.76
CA ALA A 177 -9.92 -4.02 -26.49
C ALA A 177 -8.43 -4.14 -26.08
N LEU A 178 -7.77 -5.27 -26.38
CA LEU A 178 -6.32 -5.42 -26.15
C LEU A 178 -5.50 -4.47 -27.02
N LYS A 179 -5.87 -4.28 -28.28
CA LYS A 179 -5.20 -3.34 -29.19
C LYS A 179 -5.32 -1.90 -28.68
N ASP A 180 -6.51 -1.51 -28.24
CA ASP A 180 -6.79 -0.17 -27.71
C ASP A 180 -6.04 0.06 -26.37
N PHE A 181 -5.99 -0.95 -25.51
CA PHE A 181 -5.20 -0.91 -24.28
C PHE A 181 -3.71 -0.66 -24.57
N ILE A 182 -3.11 -1.42 -25.49
CA ILE A 182 -1.69 -1.26 -25.88
C ILE A 182 -1.43 0.16 -26.44
N ALA A 183 -2.35 0.69 -27.24
CA ALA A 183 -2.21 2.02 -27.86
C ALA A 183 -2.40 3.18 -26.87
N SER A 184 -3.15 3.01 -25.80
CA SER A 184 -3.58 4.08 -24.91
C SER A 184 -2.75 4.24 -23.64
N LYS A 185 -1.82 3.32 -23.34
CA LYS A 185 -1.11 3.31 -22.06
C LYS A 185 0.31 3.85 -22.18
N PRO A 186 0.82 4.51 -21.08
CA PRO A 186 2.19 4.97 -21.05
C PRO A 186 3.19 3.81 -21.17
N GLU A 187 4.23 4.00 -21.94
CA GLU A 187 5.31 3.03 -22.10
C GLU A 187 6.12 2.80 -20.82
N SER A 188 6.06 3.75 -19.86
CA SER A 188 6.89 3.75 -18.66
C SER A 188 6.27 3.06 -17.44
N VAL A 189 5.00 2.61 -17.51
CA VAL A 189 4.33 1.99 -16.37
C VAL A 189 4.34 0.47 -16.54
N PRO A 190 4.98 -0.29 -15.62
CA PRO A 190 4.88 -1.74 -15.60
C PRO A 190 3.47 -2.21 -15.29
N TYR A 191 2.97 -3.17 -16.09
CA TYR A 191 1.68 -3.81 -15.89
C TYR A 191 1.83 -5.30 -15.65
N ILE A 192 1.02 -5.84 -14.75
CA ILE A 192 0.75 -7.28 -14.66
C ILE A 192 -0.59 -7.57 -15.32
N ILE A 193 -0.60 -8.60 -16.16
CA ILE A 193 -1.76 -9.05 -16.93
C ILE A 193 -2.08 -10.46 -16.48
N GLU A 194 -3.34 -10.70 -16.10
CA GLU A 194 -3.84 -11.98 -15.61
C GLU A 194 -5.06 -12.44 -16.40
#